data_9fef1f54579ece2ac0a3876e7001832a
#
_entry.id   9fef1f54579ece2ac0a3876e7001832a
#
_cell.length_a   1.000
_cell.length_b   1.000
_cell.length_c   1.000
_cell.angle_alpha   90.00
_cell.angle_beta   90.00
_cell.angle_gamma   90.00
#
_symmetry.space_group_name_H-M   'P 1'
#
loop_
_entity.id
_entity.type
_entity.pdbx_description
1 polymer ?
#
loop_
_entity_poly.entity_id
_entity_poly.type
_entity_poly.pdbx_seq_one_letter_code
_entity_poly.pdbx_strand_id
1 'polypeptide(L)'
;GVTRCVRDRRANVDGVIFSKKASSCVIVLSRYFANVVMMFLPILIIALIMQGPYHYQAITLGVTPHCFAFLSYSVMWLLPEIMFVTALAFLLSELVHWIAAVVVQTFYGVASLLASGGLEDITGFNLVPRWNTIGKTEAFFADVNQLYVNRLLYALLAMGAIVITIIWYGHKRRGGGMYGKKH
;
A
#
# COMPACT_ATOMS: atom_id res chain seq x y z
N GLY A 1 0.51 9.84 -4.18
CA GLY A 1 -0.94 9.97 -4.34
C GLY A 1 -1.42 11.33 -3.86
N VAL A 2 -1.29 11.62 -2.58
CA VAL A 2 -1.76 12.85 -1.93
C VAL A 2 -1.19 14.11 -2.59
N THR A 3 0.12 14.16 -2.86
CA THR A 3 0.80 15.31 -3.47
C THR A 3 0.32 15.65 -4.88
N ARG A 4 -0.11 14.66 -5.69
CA ARG A 4 -0.69 14.91 -7.02
C ARG A 4 -2.07 15.54 -6.93
N CYS A 5 -2.95 15.05 -6.06
CA CYS A 5 -4.27 15.66 -5.84
C CYS A 5 -4.16 17.13 -5.41
N VAL A 6 -3.19 17.43 -4.52
CA VAL A 6 -2.92 18.82 -4.10
C VAL A 6 -2.42 19.68 -5.26
N ARG A 7 -1.52 19.16 -6.08
CA ARG A 7 -0.98 19.89 -7.24
C ARG A 7 -2.05 20.14 -8.29
N ASP A 8 -2.87 19.14 -8.61
CA ASP A 8 -3.93 19.27 -9.59
C ASP A 8 -4.98 20.30 -9.14
N ARG A 9 -5.34 20.32 -7.85
CA ARG A 9 -6.23 21.36 -7.27
C ARG A 9 -5.61 22.75 -7.29
N ARG A 10 -4.32 22.89 -6.95
CA ARG A 10 -3.62 24.20 -6.98
C ARG A 10 -3.46 24.76 -8.40
N ALA A 11 -3.30 23.89 -9.38
CA ALA A 11 -3.16 24.27 -10.77
C ALA A 11 -4.49 24.50 -11.50
N ASN A 12 -5.65 24.34 -10.81
CA ASN A 12 -7.00 24.45 -11.40
C ASN A 12 -7.20 23.59 -12.66
N VAL A 13 -6.46 22.49 -12.79
CA VAL A 13 -6.58 21.59 -13.95
C VAL A 13 -7.69 20.55 -13.81
N ASP A 14 -8.43 20.57 -12.71
CA ASP A 14 -9.56 19.64 -12.47
C ASP A 14 -10.58 19.73 -13.61
N GLY A 15 -10.90 20.94 -14.10
CA GLY A 15 -11.81 21.13 -15.23
C GLY A 15 -11.31 20.47 -16.53
N VAL A 16 -9.99 20.52 -16.79
CA VAL A 16 -9.38 19.89 -17.96
C VAL A 16 -9.35 18.37 -17.84
N ILE A 17 -9.13 17.85 -16.60
CA ILE A 17 -9.17 16.41 -16.34
C ILE A 17 -10.60 15.88 -16.47
N PHE A 18 -11.59 16.63 -15.98
CA PHE A 18 -13.00 16.25 -16.07
C PHE A 18 -13.55 16.31 -17.50
N SER A 19 -13.01 17.16 -18.37
CA SER A 19 -13.40 17.23 -19.80
C SER A 19 -12.84 16.10 -20.65
N LYS A 20 -11.84 15.36 -20.18
CA LYS A 20 -11.30 14.21 -20.91
C LYS A 20 -12.32 13.08 -21.00
N LYS A 21 -12.40 12.43 -22.16
CA LYS A 21 -13.28 11.25 -22.40
C LYS A 21 -12.92 9.99 -21.59
N ALA A 22 -11.83 10.01 -20.79
CA ALA A 22 -11.42 8.86 -19.98
C ALA A 22 -12.41 8.59 -18.86
N SER A 23 -12.73 7.32 -18.60
CA SER A 23 -13.62 6.94 -17.50
C SER A 23 -12.98 7.24 -16.13
N SER A 24 -13.80 7.52 -15.12
CA SER A 24 -13.33 7.76 -13.74
C SER A 24 -12.52 6.59 -13.21
N CYS A 25 -12.91 5.37 -13.57
CA CYS A 25 -12.22 4.14 -13.22
C CYS A 25 -10.77 4.13 -13.76
N VAL A 26 -10.58 4.43 -15.04
CA VAL A 26 -9.25 4.46 -15.66
C VAL A 26 -8.37 5.53 -15.02
N ILE A 27 -8.92 6.70 -14.71
CA ILE A 27 -8.17 7.80 -14.08
C ILE A 27 -7.70 7.39 -12.67
N VAL A 28 -8.59 6.85 -11.85
CA VAL A 28 -8.24 6.45 -10.48
C VAL A 28 -7.29 5.27 -10.47
N LEU A 29 -7.56 4.22 -11.24
CA LEU A 29 -6.72 3.01 -11.28
C LEU A 29 -5.33 3.30 -11.82
N SER A 30 -5.18 4.07 -12.90
CA SER A 30 -3.85 4.40 -13.44
C SER A 30 -3.00 5.18 -12.43
N ARG A 31 -3.62 6.11 -11.70
CA ARG A 31 -2.95 6.85 -10.63
C ARG A 31 -2.58 5.96 -9.46
N TYR A 32 -3.49 5.07 -9.07
CA TYR A 32 -3.28 4.13 -7.98
C TYR A 32 -2.12 3.18 -8.28
N PHE A 33 -2.17 2.48 -9.40
CA PHE A 33 -1.11 1.56 -9.80
C PHE A 33 0.25 2.26 -9.97
N ALA A 34 0.28 3.44 -10.58
CA ALA A 34 1.52 4.20 -10.69
C ALA A 34 2.14 4.51 -9.32
N ASN A 35 1.32 4.85 -8.30
CA ASN A 35 1.84 5.09 -6.95
C ASN A 35 2.29 3.80 -6.26
N VAL A 36 1.54 2.70 -6.38
CA VAL A 36 1.93 1.39 -5.84
C VAL A 36 3.27 0.96 -6.42
N VAL A 37 3.43 1.03 -7.74
CA VAL A 37 4.69 0.68 -8.42
C VAL A 37 5.83 1.59 -7.97
N MET A 38 5.61 2.90 -7.90
CA MET A 38 6.65 3.85 -7.45
C MET A 38 7.09 3.62 -6.00
N MET A 39 6.20 3.13 -5.13
CA MET A 39 6.54 2.82 -3.74
C MET A 39 7.19 1.43 -3.62
N PHE A 40 6.71 0.46 -4.38
CA PHE A 40 7.18 -0.93 -4.29
C PHE A 40 8.53 -1.13 -4.97
N LEU A 41 8.78 -0.49 -6.10
CA LEU A 41 9.96 -0.71 -6.94
C LEU A 41 11.29 -0.44 -6.21
N PRO A 42 11.48 0.67 -5.46
CA PRO A 42 12.70 0.90 -4.68
C PRO A 42 12.94 -0.18 -3.62
N ILE A 43 11.88 -0.65 -2.95
CA ILE A 43 11.97 -1.71 -1.93
C ILE A 43 12.40 -3.01 -2.58
N LEU A 44 11.79 -3.33 -3.73
CA LEU A 44 12.13 -4.53 -4.50
C LEU A 44 13.60 -4.52 -4.96
N ILE A 45 14.10 -3.39 -5.45
CA ILE A 45 15.51 -3.23 -5.86
C ILE A 45 16.44 -3.51 -4.68
N ILE A 46 16.16 -2.92 -3.51
CA ILE A 46 16.96 -3.15 -2.30
C ILE A 46 16.90 -4.62 -1.89
N ALA A 47 15.72 -5.25 -1.90
CA ALA A 47 15.54 -6.65 -1.58
C ALA A 47 16.37 -7.57 -2.50
N LEU A 48 16.38 -7.28 -3.80
CA LEU A 48 17.17 -8.06 -4.78
C LEU A 48 18.69 -7.86 -4.59
N ILE A 49 19.14 -6.64 -4.26
CA ILE A 49 20.54 -6.37 -3.94
C ILE A 49 20.96 -7.15 -2.68
N MET A 50 20.12 -7.14 -1.64
CA MET A 50 20.40 -7.88 -0.41
C MET A 50 20.38 -9.40 -0.60
N GLN A 51 19.67 -9.91 -1.57
CA GLN A 51 19.66 -11.35 -1.88
C GLN A 51 21.03 -11.90 -2.23
N GLY A 52 21.90 -11.14 -2.90
CA GLY A 52 23.23 -11.59 -3.34
C GLY A 52 24.12 -12.08 -2.20
N PRO A 53 24.41 -11.26 -1.17
CA PRO A 53 25.18 -11.66 -0.01
C PRO A 53 24.61 -12.86 0.74
N TYR A 54 23.29 -12.91 0.94
CA TYR A 54 22.64 -14.04 1.62
C TYR A 54 22.72 -15.33 0.80
N HIS A 55 22.62 -15.23 -0.51
CA HIS A 55 22.78 -16.36 -1.41
C HIS A 55 24.22 -16.94 -1.34
N TYR A 56 25.21 -16.06 -1.34
CA TYR A 56 26.61 -16.45 -1.17
C TYR A 56 26.85 -17.16 0.17
N GLN A 57 26.34 -16.60 1.26
CA GLN A 57 26.47 -17.23 2.60
C GLN A 57 25.77 -18.60 2.66
N ALA A 58 24.59 -18.74 2.07
CA ALA A 58 23.86 -20.01 2.05
C ALA A 58 24.69 -21.11 1.34
N ILE A 59 25.30 -20.78 0.19
CA ILE A 59 26.16 -21.71 -0.56
C ILE A 59 27.39 -22.11 0.27
N THR A 60 28.04 -21.17 0.96
CA THR A 60 29.19 -21.46 1.81
C THR A 60 28.85 -22.35 3.00
N LEU A 61 27.61 -22.30 3.48
CA LEU A 61 27.09 -23.16 4.54
C LEU A 61 26.53 -24.50 4.03
N GLY A 62 26.61 -24.77 2.72
CA GLY A 62 26.11 -26.00 2.12
C GLY A 62 24.58 -26.09 2.01
N VAL A 63 23.89 -24.96 2.16
CA VAL A 63 22.43 -24.86 2.01
C VAL A 63 22.08 -24.41 0.59
N THR A 64 21.11 -25.07 -0.04
CA THR A 64 20.62 -24.66 -1.36
C THR A 64 19.66 -23.46 -1.23
N PRO A 65 20.08 -22.24 -1.63
CA PRO A 65 19.22 -21.07 -1.48
C PRO A 65 18.17 -21.01 -2.59
N HIS A 66 16.96 -20.55 -2.24
CA HIS A 66 15.93 -20.23 -3.22
C HIS A 66 16.24 -18.90 -3.93
N CYS A 67 16.48 -18.96 -5.24
CA CYS A 67 16.86 -17.79 -6.06
C CYS A 67 15.84 -16.64 -6.04
N PHE A 68 14.56 -16.92 -5.77
CA PHE A 68 13.48 -15.93 -5.78
C PHE A 68 12.86 -15.70 -4.39
N ALA A 69 13.53 -16.11 -3.31
CA ALA A 69 12.98 -15.97 -1.97
C ALA A 69 12.63 -14.52 -1.63
N PHE A 70 13.57 -13.58 -1.80
CA PHE A 70 13.34 -12.17 -1.49
C PHE A 70 12.26 -11.54 -2.35
N LEU A 71 12.19 -11.90 -3.64
CA LEU A 71 11.13 -11.45 -4.53
C LEU A 71 9.76 -11.94 -4.07
N SER A 72 9.61 -13.24 -3.84
CA SER A 72 8.34 -13.84 -3.46
C SER A 72 7.83 -13.32 -2.12
N TYR A 73 8.71 -13.23 -1.12
CA TYR A 73 8.34 -12.68 0.19
C TYR A 73 8.06 -11.16 0.13
N SER A 74 8.79 -10.39 -0.69
CA SER A 74 8.48 -8.96 -0.88
C SER A 74 7.11 -8.76 -1.51
N VAL A 75 6.77 -9.53 -2.54
CA VAL A 75 5.45 -9.46 -3.18
C VAL A 75 4.36 -9.89 -2.22
N MET A 76 4.55 -11.01 -1.51
CA MET A 76 3.53 -11.54 -0.64
C MET A 76 3.33 -10.71 0.63
N TRP A 77 4.40 -10.19 1.21
CA TRP A 77 4.37 -9.52 2.51
C TRP A 77 4.14 -8.02 2.40
N LEU A 78 4.94 -7.34 1.57
CA LEU A 78 4.96 -5.88 1.49
C LEU A 78 3.95 -5.30 0.49
N LEU A 79 3.69 -6.01 -0.62
CA LEU A 79 2.79 -5.47 -1.65
C LEU A 79 1.37 -5.23 -1.15
N PRO A 80 0.70 -6.14 -0.40
CA PRO A 80 -0.65 -5.89 0.14
C PRO A 80 -0.69 -4.71 1.10
N GLU A 81 0.36 -4.50 1.90
CA GLU A 81 0.50 -3.36 2.80
C GLU A 81 0.58 -2.05 2.02
N ILE A 82 1.46 -1.97 1.02
CA ILE A 82 1.61 -0.80 0.14
C ILE A 82 0.30 -0.52 -0.61
N MET A 83 -0.36 -1.57 -1.10
CA MET A 83 -1.67 -1.45 -1.76
C MET A 83 -2.70 -0.83 -0.84
N PHE A 84 -2.81 -1.31 0.40
CA PHE A 84 -3.77 -0.80 1.37
C PHE A 84 -3.47 0.65 1.77
N VAL A 85 -2.24 0.96 2.16
CA VAL A 85 -1.84 2.32 2.55
C VAL A 85 -2.07 3.31 1.41
N THR A 86 -1.74 2.92 0.17
CA THR A 86 -1.97 3.75 -1.01
C THR A 86 -3.46 3.94 -1.27
N ALA A 87 -4.27 2.88 -1.19
CA ALA A 87 -5.72 2.95 -1.38
C ALA A 87 -6.39 3.84 -0.33
N LEU A 88 -6.00 3.70 0.94
CA LEU A 88 -6.49 4.53 2.04
C LEU A 88 -6.12 6.01 1.83
N ALA A 89 -4.89 6.29 1.35
CA ALA A 89 -4.48 7.65 1.00
C ALA A 89 -5.38 8.28 -0.07
N PHE A 90 -5.70 7.51 -1.12
CA PHE A 90 -6.60 7.98 -2.18
C PHE A 90 -8.00 8.24 -1.64
N LEU A 91 -8.55 7.29 -0.91
CA LEU A 91 -9.90 7.40 -0.33
C LEU A 91 -10.02 8.63 0.58
N LEU A 92 -9.13 8.77 1.55
CA LEU A 92 -9.18 9.87 2.51
C LEU A 92 -8.92 11.23 1.85
N SER A 93 -8.02 11.32 0.87
CA SER A 93 -7.76 12.57 0.16
C SER A 93 -8.95 13.05 -0.69
N GLU A 94 -9.79 12.13 -1.16
CA GLU A 94 -11.00 12.46 -1.91
C GLU A 94 -12.21 12.74 -1.00
N LEU A 95 -12.35 12.02 0.13
CA LEU A 95 -13.49 12.17 1.05
C LEU A 95 -13.37 13.40 1.95
N VAL A 96 -12.19 13.63 2.53
CA VAL A 96 -12.01 14.65 3.57
C VAL A 96 -11.10 15.77 3.06
N HIS A 97 -9.82 15.63 3.27
CA HIS A 97 -8.80 16.59 2.85
C HIS A 97 -7.42 15.90 2.90
N TRP A 98 -6.49 16.36 2.07
CA TRP A 98 -5.16 15.74 1.99
C TRP A 98 -4.39 15.75 3.33
N ILE A 99 -4.56 16.79 4.16
CA ILE A 99 -3.91 16.88 5.49
C ILE A 99 -4.47 15.79 6.41
N ALA A 100 -5.79 15.62 6.43
CA ALA A 100 -6.44 14.56 7.22
C ALA A 100 -5.98 13.17 6.77
N ALA A 101 -5.79 12.96 5.47
CA ALA A 101 -5.26 11.70 4.96
C ALA A 101 -3.85 11.40 5.52
N VAL A 102 -2.96 12.39 5.54
CA VAL A 102 -1.61 12.23 6.11
C VAL A 102 -1.67 11.94 7.60
N VAL A 103 -2.45 12.71 8.37
CA VAL A 103 -2.58 12.53 9.83
C VAL A 103 -3.11 11.14 10.18
N VAL A 104 -4.20 10.73 9.52
CA VAL A 104 -4.81 9.40 9.78
C VAL A 104 -3.85 8.27 9.44
N GLN A 105 -3.15 8.37 8.30
CA GLN A 105 -2.18 7.34 7.91
C GLN A 105 -0.98 7.25 8.86
N THR A 106 -0.43 8.40 9.28
CA THR A 106 0.67 8.44 10.22
C THR A 106 0.23 7.84 11.56
N PHE A 107 -0.93 8.26 12.06
CA PHE A 107 -1.49 7.71 13.31
C PHE A 107 -1.73 6.21 13.22
N TYR A 108 -2.35 5.73 12.14
CA TYR A 108 -2.62 4.31 11.93
C TYR A 108 -1.32 3.49 11.81
N GLY A 109 -0.33 3.99 11.08
CA GLY A 109 0.99 3.35 10.97
C GLY A 109 1.70 3.24 12.31
N VAL A 110 1.76 4.34 13.08
CA VAL A 110 2.36 4.35 14.43
C VAL A 110 1.59 3.44 15.37
N ALA A 111 0.26 3.52 15.39
CA ALA A 111 -0.58 2.65 16.23
C ALA A 111 -0.37 1.17 15.90
N SER A 112 -0.28 0.81 14.62
CA SER A 112 0.02 -0.57 14.19
C SER A 112 1.41 -1.04 14.62
N LEU A 113 2.39 -0.15 14.64
CA LEU A 113 3.73 -0.46 15.12
C LEU A 113 3.78 -0.66 16.64
N LEU A 114 2.98 0.09 17.38
CA LEU A 114 2.92 0.01 18.86
C LEU A 114 2.02 -1.13 19.36
N ALA A 115 0.99 -1.47 18.58
CA ALA A 115 0.02 -2.52 18.93
C ALA A 115 0.57 -3.94 18.74
N SER A 116 1.66 -4.12 18.00
CA SER A 116 2.31 -5.43 17.89
C SER A 116 2.91 -5.80 19.23
N GLY A 117 2.36 -6.83 19.89
CA GLY A 117 2.68 -7.26 21.26
C GLY A 117 4.09 -7.81 21.48
N GLY A 118 4.97 -7.70 20.49
CA GLY A 118 6.35 -8.14 20.57
C GLY A 118 7.02 -8.28 19.20
N LEU A 119 8.28 -8.70 19.23
CA LEU A 119 9.08 -8.93 18.01
C LEU A 119 8.73 -10.24 17.29
N GLU A 120 7.89 -11.05 17.87
CA GLU A 120 7.48 -12.38 17.37
C GLU A 120 5.98 -12.46 17.04
N ASP A 121 5.28 -11.31 17.05
CA ASP A 121 3.84 -11.29 16.84
C ASP A 121 3.51 -11.03 15.36
N ILE A 122 3.30 -12.13 14.63
CA ILE A 122 2.69 -12.11 13.29
C ILE A 122 1.20 -12.38 13.36
N THR A 123 0.66 -12.58 14.56
CA THR A 123 -0.74 -12.84 14.82
C THR A 123 -1.55 -11.55 14.82
N GLY A 124 -2.83 -11.64 14.49
CA GLY A 124 -3.73 -10.50 14.52
C GLY A 124 -3.79 -9.70 13.22
N PHE A 125 -4.48 -8.55 13.30
CA PHE A 125 -4.76 -7.67 12.16
C PHE A 125 -3.80 -6.49 12.08
N ASN A 126 -2.53 -6.71 12.44
CA ASN A 126 -1.52 -5.65 12.37
C ASN A 126 -1.15 -5.33 10.91
N LEU A 127 -1.06 -4.04 10.58
CA LEU A 127 -0.61 -3.61 9.26
C LEU A 127 0.83 -4.05 9.00
N VAL A 128 1.70 -3.89 10.00
CA VAL A 128 3.11 -4.26 9.95
C VAL A 128 3.37 -5.39 10.93
N PRO A 129 3.21 -6.66 10.53
CA PRO A 129 3.60 -7.78 11.37
C PRO A 129 5.11 -7.80 11.51
N ARG A 130 5.60 -8.06 12.72
CA ARG A 130 7.03 -8.09 13.00
C ARG A 130 7.47 -9.50 13.33
N TRP A 131 8.56 -9.93 12.70
CA TRP A 131 9.27 -11.14 13.05
C TRP A 131 10.78 -10.91 13.00
N ASN A 132 11.39 -10.71 14.14
CA ASN A 132 12.81 -10.39 14.24
C ASN A 132 13.61 -11.42 15.04
N THR A 133 13.03 -12.58 15.35
CA THR A 133 13.70 -13.59 16.16
C THR A 133 14.45 -14.57 15.28
N ILE A 134 15.77 -14.49 15.34
CA ILE A 134 16.66 -15.42 14.67
C ILE A 134 16.62 -16.78 15.38
N GLY A 135 16.48 -17.87 14.62
CA GLY A 135 16.53 -19.25 15.16
C GLY A 135 15.19 -19.86 15.56
N LYS A 136 14.08 -19.11 15.53
CA LYS A 136 12.72 -19.61 15.79
C LYS A 136 11.93 -19.90 14.51
N THR A 137 12.54 -20.55 13.56
CA THR A 137 11.95 -20.81 12.24
C THR A 137 10.70 -21.70 12.33
N GLU A 138 10.69 -22.68 13.26
CA GLU A 138 9.53 -23.58 13.45
C GLU A 138 8.31 -22.80 13.94
N ALA A 139 8.48 -21.90 14.91
CA ALA A 139 7.40 -21.04 15.40
C ALA A 139 6.87 -20.11 14.30
N PHE A 140 7.74 -19.57 13.46
CA PHE A 140 7.32 -18.78 12.32
C PHE A 140 6.44 -19.57 11.35
N PHE A 141 6.84 -20.80 11.00
CA PHE A 141 6.06 -21.64 10.08
C PHE A 141 4.74 -22.13 10.70
N ALA A 142 4.65 -22.26 12.02
CA ALA A 142 3.39 -22.58 12.69
C ALA A 142 2.34 -21.47 12.49
N ASP A 143 2.76 -20.21 12.51
CA ASP A 143 1.86 -19.04 12.44
C ASP A 143 1.75 -18.42 11.03
N VAL A 144 2.49 -18.94 10.05
CA VAL A 144 2.54 -18.38 8.69
C VAL A 144 1.15 -18.32 8.02
N ASN A 145 0.26 -19.24 8.31
CA ASN A 145 -1.11 -19.24 7.78
C ASN A 145 -1.89 -17.99 8.20
N GLN A 146 -1.68 -17.53 9.44
CA GLN A 146 -2.31 -16.32 9.94
C GLN A 146 -1.78 -15.07 9.23
N LEU A 147 -0.50 -15.07 8.89
CA LEU A 147 0.09 -14.03 8.06
C LEU A 147 -0.54 -13.99 6.66
N TYR A 148 -0.79 -15.14 6.02
CA TYR A 148 -1.47 -15.19 4.72
C TYR A 148 -2.88 -14.61 4.81
N VAL A 149 -3.65 -14.96 5.84
CA VAL A 149 -5.01 -14.43 6.07
C VAL A 149 -4.96 -12.92 6.28
N ASN A 150 -4.01 -12.43 7.07
CA ASN A 150 -3.80 -11.00 7.30
C ASN A 150 -3.50 -10.27 5.97
N ARG A 151 -2.60 -10.79 5.16
CA ARG A 151 -2.24 -10.18 3.86
C ARG A 151 -3.41 -10.17 2.87
N LEU A 152 -4.17 -11.25 2.82
CA LEU A 152 -5.39 -11.33 2.02
C LEU A 152 -6.42 -10.29 2.46
N LEU A 153 -6.63 -10.13 3.78
CA LEU A 153 -7.53 -9.11 4.31
C LEU A 153 -7.12 -7.70 3.85
N TYR A 154 -5.84 -7.33 3.99
CA TYR A 154 -5.38 -6.01 3.57
C TYR A 154 -5.49 -5.80 2.05
N ALA A 155 -5.28 -6.83 1.25
CA ALA A 155 -5.52 -6.77 -0.19
C ALA A 155 -7.01 -6.53 -0.52
N LEU A 156 -7.92 -7.23 0.17
CA LEU A 156 -9.37 -7.03 0.00
C LEU A 156 -9.81 -5.64 0.47
N LEU A 157 -9.30 -5.15 1.59
CA LEU A 157 -9.57 -3.79 2.08
C LEU A 157 -9.06 -2.72 1.09
N ALA A 158 -7.88 -2.93 0.50
CA ALA A 158 -7.35 -2.06 -0.54
C ALA A 158 -8.27 -2.00 -1.76
N MET A 159 -8.76 -3.15 -2.24
CA MET A 159 -9.70 -3.22 -3.35
C MET A 159 -11.01 -2.50 -3.02
N GLY A 160 -11.59 -2.75 -1.83
CA GLY A 160 -12.78 -2.05 -1.37
C GLY A 160 -12.61 -0.54 -1.32
N ALA A 161 -11.51 -0.05 -0.76
CA ALA A 161 -11.19 1.37 -0.68
C ALA A 161 -11.07 2.02 -2.07
N ILE A 162 -10.46 1.34 -3.04
CA ILE A 162 -10.35 1.83 -4.41
C ILE A 162 -11.70 1.86 -5.11
N VAL A 163 -12.54 0.84 -4.92
CA VAL A 163 -13.91 0.83 -5.48
C VAL A 163 -14.71 2.02 -4.94
N ILE A 164 -14.68 2.26 -3.63
CA ILE A 164 -15.34 3.41 -3.02
C ILE A 164 -14.78 4.72 -3.59
N THR A 165 -13.46 4.83 -3.74
CA THR A 165 -12.82 6.01 -4.35
C THR A 165 -13.30 6.26 -5.79
N ILE A 166 -13.41 5.20 -6.60
CA ILE A 166 -13.90 5.30 -7.98
C ILE A 166 -15.35 5.80 -8.03
N ILE A 167 -16.22 5.22 -7.18
CA ILE A 167 -17.64 5.62 -7.10
C ILE A 167 -17.73 7.09 -6.69
N TRP A 168 -17.03 7.48 -5.61
CA TRP A 168 -17.04 8.85 -5.11
C TRP A 168 -16.51 9.85 -6.13
N TYR A 169 -15.38 9.54 -6.76
CA TYR A 169 -14.81 10.35 -7.84
C TYR A 169 -15.76 10.47 -9.03
N GLY A 170 -16.46 9.38 -9.38
CA GLY A 170 -17.48 9.37 -10.42
C GLY A 170 -18.69 10.26 -10.10
N HIS A 171 -19.17 10.24 -8.85
CA HIS A 171 -20.24 11.13 -8.39
C HIS A 171 -19.82 12.60 -8.43
N LYS A 172 -18.63 12.90 -7.91
CA LYS A 172 -18.07 14.26 -7.93
C LYS A 172 -17.91 14.80 -9.34
N ARG A 173 -17.52 13.97 -10.29
CA ARG A 173 -17.39 14.32 -11.70
C ARG A 173 -18.74 14.60 -12.38
N ARG A 174 -19.78 13.84 -12.02
CA ARG A 174 -21.14 14.02 -12.56
C ARG A 174 -21.86 15.21 -11.92
N GLY A 175 -21.62 15.46 -10.64
CA GLY A 175 -22.18 16.56 -9.88
C GLY A 175 -21.44 17.90 -10.04
N GLY A 176 -20.65 18.06 -11.10
CA GLY A 176 -19.73 19.18 -11.36
C GLY A 176 -20.28 20.61 -11.39
N GLY A 177 -21.38 20.85 -10.68
CA GLY A 177 -21.96 22.19 -10.47
C GLY A 177 -21.69 22.83 -9.11
N MET A 178 -21.02 22.14 -8.15
CA MET A 178 -20.91 22.67 -6.78
C MET A 178 -19.67 23.55 -6.53
N TYR A 179 -18.74 23.62 -7.47
CA TYR A 179 -17.56 24.50 -7.39
C TYR A 179 -17.63 25.74 -8.30
N GLY A 180 -18.71 25.90 -9.07
CA GLY A 180 -18.92 27.05 -9.95
C GLY A 180 -19.58 28.26 -9.30
N LYS A 181 -19.89 28.26 -8.00
CA LYS A 181 -20.48 29.38 -7.28
C LYS A 181 -19.69 29.78 -6.05
N LYS A 182 -18.55 30.41 -6.26
CA LYS A 182 -18.00 31.42 -5.35
C LYS A 182 -17.49 32.57 -6.20
N HIS A 183 -18.37 33.56 -6.36
CA HIS A 183 -18.01 34.93 -6.67
C HIS A 183 -17.14 35.51 -5.55
#